data_753ec4caed1de81085c5c1d6e8ee622e
#
_entry.id   753ec4caed1de81085c5c1d6e8ee622e
#
_cell.length_a   1.000
_cell.length_b   1.000
_cell.length_c   1.000
_cell.angle_alpha   90.00
_cell.angle_beta   90.00
_cell.angle_gamma   90.00
#
_symmetry.space_group_name_H-M   'P 1'
#
loop_
_entity.id
_entity.type
_entity.pdbx_description
1 polymer ?
#
loop_
_entity_poly.entity_id
_entity_poly.type
_entity_poly.pdbx_seq_one_letter_code
_entity_poly.pdbx_strand_id
1 'polypeptide(L)'
;MLNLPRRSFAALLLATLGSTAAAAADGGPITLLNVSYDPTRELYREINDAFAKKYRAEHGRAVTVKQSHAASGSQARAVIDGLDADVITLAVWPDVEAVAKSGLARPDWQHRFDNQSVPYHSVVVFVVRKGNPKGIKDWGDLVKGDVSIITPNPKTSGNGKYSLLAAWGSVITSGGSEEDARRFVAEIYKRTPVLDTGARAATATFSQKGLGDVHLTFESEAHLEVNESGGDLEIVYPKNS
;
A
#
# COMPACT_ATOMS: atom_id res chain seq x y z
N MET A 1 -7.70 10.93 -100.27
CA MET A 1 -8.88 11.54 -99.70
C MET A 1 -9.03 11.03 -98.25
N LEU A 2 -8.60 11.81 -97.31
CA LEU A 2 -8.49 11.36 -95.89
C LEU A 2 -9.64 11.92 -95.12
N ASN A 3 -10.41 11.03 -94.47
CA ASN A 3 -11.44 11.36 -93.52
C ASN A 3 -10.87 11.23 -92.09
N LEU A 4 -10.84 12.32 -91.33
CA LEU A 4 -10.50 12.35 -89.92
C LEU A 4 -11.75 12.34 -89.05
N PRO A 5 -11.87 11.46 -88.08
CA PRO A 5 -12.96 11.52 -87.12
C PRO A 5 -12.64 12.44 -85.95
N ARG A 6 -13.70 13.12 -85.47
CA ARG A 6 -13.78 14.01 -84.32
C ARG A 6 -13.45 13.28 -83.06
N ARG A 7 -12.50 13.81 -82.29
CA ARG A 7 -12.23 13.33 -80.89
C ARG A 7 -13.16 14.01 -79.93
N SER A 8 -13.97 13.18 -79.27
CA SER A 8 -14.77 13.57 -78.08
C SER A 8 -13.88 13.53 -76.85
N PHE A 9 -13.70 14.69 -76.21
CA PHE A 9 -13.09 14.75 -74.91
C PHE A 9 -14.10 14.33 -73.81
N ALA A 10 -13.90 13.19 -73.23
CA ALA A 10 -14.58 12.82 -72.01
C ALA A 10 -13.71 13.24 -70.82
N ALA A 11 -14.15 14.21 -70.06
CA ALA A 11 -13.53 14.63 -68.79
C ALA A 11 -13.80 13.59 -67.73
N LEU A 12 -12.74 12.90 -67.31
CA LEU A 12 -12.78 11.93 -66.19
C LEU A 12 -12.56 12.71 -64.87
N LEU A 13 -13.63 12.94 -64.13
CA LEU A 13 -13.54 13.45 -62.74
C LEU A 13 -13.03 12.31 -61.84
N LEU A 14 -11.76 12.37 -61.45
CA LEU A 14 -11.22 11.54 -60.35
C LEU A 14 -11.67 12.13 -59.04
N ALA A 15 -12.67 11.53 -58.44
CA ALA A 15 -13.02 11.75 -57.03
C ALA A 15 -11.97 11.04 -56.17
N THR A 16 -11.02 11.78 -55.61
CA THR A 16 -10.11 11.31 -54.59
C THR A 16 -10.89 11.19 -53.27
N LEU A 17 -11.36 9.98 -52.97
CA LEU A 17 -11.77 9.62 -51.63
C LEU A 17 -10.54 9.65 -50.74
N GLY A 18 -10.39 10.73 -50.01
CA GLY A 18 -9.42 10.82 -48.90
C GLY A 18 -9.82 9.86 -47.82
N SER A 19 -9.27 8.65 -47.85
CA SER A 19 -9.30 7.76 -46.66
C SER A 19 -8.44 8.43 -45.61
N THR A 20 -9.09 9.09 -44.65
CA THR A 20 -8.46 9.38 -43.36
C THR A 20 -8.26 8.04 -42.69
N ALA A 21 -7.10 7.42 -42.90
CA ALA A 21 -6.63 6.34 -42.07
C ALA A 21 -6.48 6.93 -40.67
N ALA A 22 -7.49 6.70 -39.82
CA ALA A 22 -7.29 6.82 -38.40
C ALA A 22 -6.10 5.91 -38.08
N ALA A 23 -4.97 6.49 -37.73
CA ALA A 23 -3.84 5.74 -37.22
C ALA A 23 -4.35 4.91 -36.06
N ALA A 24 -4.54 3.62 -36.29
CA ALA A 24 -4.80 2.67 -35.22
C ALA A 24 -3.64 2.82 -34.23
N ALA A 25 -3.92 3.26 -33.01
CA ALA A 25 -2.93 3.35 -31.95
C ALA A 25 -2.28 1.96 -31.82
N ASP A 26 -1.05 1.86 -32.30
CA ASP A 26 -0.29 0.61 -32.35
C ASP A 26 0.04 0.21 -30.91
N GLY A 27 -0.71 -0.72 -30.35
CA GLY A 27 -0.48 -1.25 -29.03
C GLY A 27 -1.68 -2.02 -28.47
N GLY A 28 -1.52 -3.33 -28.32
CA GLY A 28 -2.47 -4.18 -27.62
C GLY A 28 -2.76 -3.72 -26.18
N PRO A 29 -3.62 -4.40 -25.43
CA PRO A 29 -3.94 -4.04 -24.04
C PRO A 29 -2.68 -4.05 -23.19
N ILE A 30 -2.53 -3.04 -22.32
CA ILE A 30 -1.41 -2.91 -21.38
C ILE A 30 -1.76 -3.68 -20.11
N THR A 31 -0.81 -4.46 -19.60
CA THR A 31 -0.93 -5.05 -18.26
C THR A 31 0.19 -4.50 -17.39
N LEU A 32 -0.17 -3.98 -16.21
CA LEU A 32 0.76 -3.52 -15.19
C LEU A 32 0.61 -4.38 -13.92
N LEU A 33 1.70 -4.55 -13.17
CA LEU A 33 1.69 -5.15 -11.85
C LEU A 33 1.99 -4.09 -10.78
N ASN A 34 1.00 -3.78 -9.94
CA ASN A 34 1.16 -2.96 -8.76
C ASN A 34 1.45 -3.85 -7.54
N VAL A 35 2.65 -3.73 -7.00
CA VAL A 35 3.11 -4.44 -5.80
C VAL A 35 3.02 -3.50 -4.61
N SER A 36 2.16 -3.81 -3.63
CA SER A 36 1.98 -2.96 -2.45
C SER A 36 1.78 -3.77 -1.17
N TYR A 37 1.68 -3.11 -0.03
CA TYR A 37 1.52 -3.80 1.25
C TYR A 37 0.04 -4.01 1.63
N ASP A 38 -0.23 -4.98 2.53
CA ASP A 38 -1.57 -5.49 2.82
C ASP A 38 -2.65 -4.43 3.05
N PRO A 39 -2.45 -3.38 3.87
CA PRO A 39 -3.44 -2.34 4.15
C PRO A 39 -3.97 -1.58 2.93
N THR A 40 -3.24 -1.58 1.83
CA THR A 40 -3.60 -0.80 0.64
C THR A 40 -4.42 -1.55 -0.39
N ARG A 41 -4.82 -2.78 -0.11
CA ARG A 41 -5.52 -3.67 -1.05
C ARG A 41 -6.79 -3.04 -1.64
N GLU A 42 -7.66 -2.52 -0.78
CA GLU A 42 -8.92 -1.91 -1.17
C GLU A 42 -8.69 -0.57 -1.88
N LEU A 43 -7.82 0.26 -1.31
CA LEU A 43 -7.43 1.55 -1.87
C LEU A 43 -6.91 1.42 -3.30
N TYR A 44 -5.97 0.51 -3.55
CA TYR A 44 -5.42 0.33 -4.89
C TYR A 44 -6.38 -0.34 -5.87
N ARG A 45 -7.34 -1.12 -5.42
CA ARG A 45 -8.42 -1.58 -6.30
C ARG A 45 -9.17 -0.40 -6.90
N GLU A 46 -9.58 0.55 -6.06
CA GLU A 46 -10.32 1.74 -6.49
C GLU A 46 -9.47 2.67 -7.37
N ILE A 47 -8.22 2.93 -6.95
CA ILE A 47 -7.27 3.75 -7.72
C ILE A 47 -6.99 3.13 -9.10
N ASN A 48 -6.74 1.83 -9.16
CA ASN A 48 -6.43 1.13 -10.41
C ASN A 48 -7.62 1.14 -11.37
N ASP A 49 -8.84 0.99 -10.87
CA ASP A 49 -10.07 1.08 -11.68
C ASP A 49 -10.27 2.51 -12.22
N ALA A 50 -10.06 3.53 -11.39
CA ALA A 50 -10.14 4.93 -11.81
C ALA A 50 -9.05 5.26 -12.84
N PHE A 51 -7.83 4.81 -12.61
CA PHE A 51 -6.71 4.97 -13.54
C PHE A 51 -6.99 4.31 -14.89
N ALA A 52 -7.47 3.07 -14.89
CA ALA A 52 -7.77 2.33 -16.12
C ALA A 52 -8.84 3.04 -16.97
N LYS A 53 -9.89 3.57 -16.33
CA LYS A 53 -10.94 4.37 -16.99
C LYS A 53 -10.38 5.65 -17.59
N LYS A 54 -9.60 6.41 -16.80
CA LYS A 54 -8.96 7.65 -17.23
C LYS A 54 -7.99 7.42 -18.38
N TYR A 55 -7.09 6.45 -18.25
CA TYR A 55 -6.11 6.11 -19.27
C TYR A 55 -6.76 5.74 -20.61
N ARG A 56 -7.83 4.92 -20.56
CA ARG A 56 -8.59 4.56 -21.77
C ARG A 56 -9.23 5.77 -22.43
N ALA A 57 -9.79 6.70 -21.63
CA ALA A 57 -10.41 7.92 -22.17
C ALA A 57 -9.40 8.85 -22.84
N GLU A 58 -8.19 8.99 -22.27
CA GLU A 58 -7.16 9.90 -22.75
C GLU A 58 -6.32 9.32 -23.90
N HIS A 59 -6.09 8.00 -23.90
CA HIS A 59 -5.15 7.35 -24.82
C HIS A 59 -5.78 6.31 -25.77
N GLY A 60 -7.09 6.05 -25.64
CA GLY A 60 -7.81 5.06 -26.46
C GLY A 60 -7.38 3.59 -26.24
N ARG A 61 -6.47 3.33 -25.28
CA ARG A 61 -5.95 1.99 -24.98
C ARG A 61 -6.48 1.46 -23.66
N ALA A 62 -6.79 0.16 -23.64
CA ALA A 62 -7.14 -0.51 -22.39
C ALA A 62 -5.88 -0.80 -21.55
N VAL A 63 -5.95 -0.54 -20.24
CA VAL A 63 -4.94 -0.95 -19.28
C VAL A 63 -5.59 -1.82 -18.19
N THR A 64 -4.93 -2.89 -17.81
CA THR A 64 -5.30 -3.75 -16.68
C THR A 64 -4.20 -3.67 -15.65
N VAL A 65 -4.53 -3.32 -14.40
CA VAL A 65 -3.57 -3.29 -13.31
C VAL A 65 -3.82 -4.49 -12.41
N LYS A 66 -2.90 -5.46 -12.46
CA LYS A 66 -2.85 -6.58 -11.52
C LYS A 66 -2.28 -6.09 -10.19
N GLN A 67 -2.63 -6.78 -9.10
CA GLN A 67 -2.19 -6.41 -7.75
C GLN A 67 -1.51 -7.60 -7.07
N SER A 68 -0.42 -7.30 -6.34
CA SER A 68 0.20 -8.21 -5.38
C SER A 68 0.27 -7.52 -4.03
N HIS A 69 -0.30 -8.15 -2.99
CA HIS A 69 -0.34 -7.60 -1.63
C HIS A 69 0.16 -8.62 -0.62
N ALA A 70 1.08 -8.20 0.23
CA ALA A 70 1.58 -8.94 1.38
C ALA A 70 2.22 -7.97 2.37
N ALA A 71 2.92 -8.48 3.38
CA ALA A 71 3.70 -7.63 4.28
C ALA A 71 4.77 -6.84 3.50
N SER A 72 4.97 -5.55 3.86
CA SER A 72 5.81 -4.60 3.11
C SER A 72 7.22 -5.12 2.83
N GLY A 73 7.94 -5.60 3.85
CA GLY A 73 9.28 -6.17 3.66
C GLY A 73 9.28 -7.48 2.87
N SER A 74 8.19 -8.26 2.92
CA SER A 74 8.04 -9.45 2.08
C SER A 74 7.85 -9.09 0.62
N GLN A 75 7.09 -8.03 0.32
CA GLN A 75 6.92 -7.51 -1.04
C GLN A 75 8.23 -6.95 -1.60
N ALA A 76 8.98 -6.16 -0.78
CA ALA A 76 10.30 -5.70 -1.18
C ALA A 76 11.22 -6.86 -1.57
N ARG A 77 11.21 -7.92 -0.75
CA ARG A 77 11.99 -9.13 -1.02
C ARG A 77 11.53 -9.82 -2.30
N ALA A 78 10.23 -10.00 -2.50
CA ALA A 78 9.68 -10.65 -3.69
C ALA A 78 10.11 -9.92 -4.98
N VAL A 79 10.11 -8.58 -4.97
CA VAL A 79 10.58 -7.77 -6.12
C VAL A 79 12.08 -7.95 -6.34
N ILE A 80 12.90 -7.93 -5.28
CA ILE A 80 14.34 -8.16 -5.37
C ILE A 80 14.64 -9.57 -5.89
N ASP A 81 13.84 -10.56 -5.51
CA ASP A 81 13.98 -11.96 -5.90
C ASP A 81 13.35 -12.27 -7.29
N GLY A 82 12.84 -11.24 -8.01
CA GLY A 82 12.44 -11.35 -9.41
C GLY A 82 10.95 -11.22 -9.71
N LEU A 83 10.11 -10.78 -8.75
CA LEU A 83 8.74 -10.38 -9.06
C LEU A 83 8.76 -9.12 -9.94
N ASP A 84 8.35 -9.25 -11.19
CA ASP A 84 8.38 -8.20 -12.21
C ASP A 84 7.28 -7.15 -11.96
N ALA A 85 7.59 -6.17 -11.13
CA ALA A 85 6.68 -5.10 -10.71
C ALA A 85 6.87 -3.85 -11.57
N ASP A 86 5.78 -3.29 -12.08
CA ASP A 86 5.78 -1.99 -12.76
C ASP A 86 5.70 -0.82 -11.76
N VAL A 87 4.99 -1.04 -10.65
CA VAL A 87 4.81 -0.04 -9.58
C VAL A 87 4.98 -0.73 -8.24
N ILE A 88 5.74 -0.11 -7.33
CA ILE A 88 5.82 -0.51 -5.94
C ILE A 88 5.33 0.60 -5.02
N THR A 89 4.53 0.26 -4.01
CA THR A 89 4.11 1.16 -2.93
C THR A 89 4.22 0.42 -1.62
N LEU A 90 5.28 0.67 -0.88
CA LEU A 90 5.60 -0.04 0.35
C LEU A 90 5.39 0.85 1.57
N ALA A 91 5.20 0.25 2.74
CA ALA A 91 4.82 0.98 3.95
C ALA A 91 5.92 1.87 4.50
N VAL A 92 7.19 1.51 4.33
CA VAL A 92 8.30 2.17 4.99
C VAL A 92 9.43 2.48 4.00
N TRP A 93 10.06 3.63 4.20
CA TRP A 93 11.19 4.07 3.39
C TRP A 93 12.28 3.00 3.20
N PRO A 94 12.76 2.27 4.23
CA PRO A 94 13.81 1.28 4.05
C PRO A 94 13.45 0.13 3.11
N ASP A 95 12.17 -0.22 2.98
CA ASP A 95 11.74 -1.29 2.08
C ASP A 95 11.80 -0.83 0.62
N VAL A 96 11.41 0.41 0.31
CA VAL A 96 11.57 1.00 -1.03
C VAL A 96 13.04 1.20 -1.37
N GLU A 97 13.83 1.69 -0.41
CA GLU A 97 15.27 1.89 -0.55
C GLU A 97 16.02 0.60 -0.84
N ALA A 98 15.61 -0.53 -0.25
CA ALA A 98 16.19 -1.83 -0.53
C ALA A 98 15.99 -2.25 -2.00
N VAL A 99 14.81 -1.98 -2.56
CA VAL A 99 14.51 -2.22 -3.98
C VAL A 99 15.32 -1.27 -4.87
N ALA A 100 15.46 0.00 -4.50
CA ALA A 100 16.28 0.96 -5.24
C ALA A 100 17.77 0.57 -5.25
N LYS A 101 18.31 0.13 -4.10
CA LYS A 101 19.70 -0.35 -3.98
C LYS A 101 19.97 -1.62 -4.79
N SER A 102 18.96 -2.44 -5.07
CA SER A 102 19.10 -3.59 -5.97
C SER A 102 19.10 -3.21 -7.46
N GLY A 103 18.91 -1.93 -7.79
CA GLY A 103 18.87 -1.43 -9.17
C GLY A 103 17.50 -1.59 -9.85
N LEU A 104 16.47 -2.05 -9.14
CA LEU A 104 15.12 -2.28 -9.69
C LEU A 104 14.19 -1.07 -9.57
N ALA A 105 14.56 -0.07 -8.78
CA ALA A 105 13.90 1.22 -8.75
C ALA A 105 14.93 2.34 -8.93
N ARG A 106 14.47 3.53 -9.29
CA ARG A 106 15.36 4.67 -9.49
C ARG A 106 15.98 5.12 -8.18
N PRO A 107 17.27 5.49 -8.16
CA PRO A 107 17.91 5.98 -6.93
C PRO A 107 17.35 7.32 -6.44
N ASP A 108 16.76 8.13 -7.34
CA ASP A 108 16.13 9.41 -7.07
C ASP A 108 14.61 9.30 -6.80
N TRP A 109 14.11 8.11 -6.47
CA TRP A 109 12.68 7.81 -6.33
C TRP A 109 11.93 8.77 -5.39
N GLN A 110 12.57 9.24 -4.31
CA GLN A 110 11.97 10.18 -3.36
C GLN A 110 11.63 11.55 -3.96
N HIS A 111 12.33 11.95 -5.03
CA HIS A 111 12.17 13.25 -5.66
C HIS A 111 11.35 13.19 -6.96
N ARG A 112 10.72 12.05 -7.25
CA ARG A 112 9.96 11.83 -8.50
C ARG A 112 8.56 12.39 -8.46
N PHE A 113 7.95 12.41 -7.29
CA PHE A 113 6.58 12.87 -7.05
C PHE A 113 6.56 13.84 -5.88
N ASP A 114 5.47 14.60 -5.77
CA ASP A 114 5.24 15.50 -4.65
C ASP A 114 5.29 14.78 -3.31
N ASN A 115 5.49 15.54 -2.23
CA ASN A 115 5.57 15.02 -0.86
C ASN A 115 6.61 13.90 -0.69
N GLN A 116 7.76 14.01 -1.37
CA GLN A 116 8.82 13.00 -1.33
C GLN A 116 8.35 11.61 -1.78
N SER A 117 7.44 11.57 -2.75
CA SER A 117 6.81 10.33 -3.25
C SER A 117 5.99 9.57 -2.19
N VAL A 118 5.48 10.28 -1.17
CA VAL A 118 4.62 9.73 -0.12
C VAL A 118 3.16 10.08 -0.46
N PRO A 119 2.32 9.10 -0.83
CA PRO A 119 0.94 9.37 -1.26
C PRO A 119 0.01 9.69 -0.09
N TYR A 120 0.27 9.22 1.12
CA TYR A 120 -0.51 9.47 2.34
C TYR A 120 0.30 9.15 3.60
N HIS A 121 -0.21 9.60 4.75
CA HIS A 121 0.34 9.34 6.07
C HIS A 121 -0.67 8.61 6.94
N SER A 122 -0.20 7.90 7.95
CA SER A 122 -1.00 7.26 8.99
C SER A 122 -0.23 7.31 10.30
N VAL A 123 -0.90 7.02 11.39
CA VAL A 123 -0.34 6.90 12.74
C VAL A 123 -0.60 5.50 13.28
N VAL A 124 0.15 5.09 14.31
CA VAL A 124 -0.10 3.84 15.04
C VAL A 124 -1.10 4.10 16.14
N VAL A 125 -2.18 3.34 16.16
CA VAL A 125 -3.21 3.38 17.19
C VAL A 125 -3.37 2.01 17.84
N PHE A 126 -4.14 1.95 18.92
CA PHE A 126 -4.49 0.71 19.59
C PHE A 126 -5.94 0.36 19.27
N VAL A 127 -6.19 -0.90 18.93
CA VAL A 127 -7.53 -1.46 18.91
C VAL A 127 -7.68 -2.32 20.15
N VAL A 128 -8.73 -2.08 20.93
CA VAL A 128 -9.01 -2.78 22.18
C VAL A 128 -10.39 -3.42 22.14
N ARG A 129 -10.67 -4.35 23.04
CA ARG A 129 -12.00 -4.93 23.21
C ARG A 129 -12.98 -3.88 23.68
N LYS A 130 -14.26 -4.02 23.34
CA LYS A 130 -15.34 -3.11 23.73
C LYS A 130 -15.34 -2.82 25.22
N GLY A 131 -15.46 -1.54 25.56
CA GLY A 131 -15.43 -1.06 26.95
C GLY A 131 -14.05 -1.07 27.57
N ASN A 132 -13.00 -1.38 26.79
CA ASN A 132 -11.61 -1.33 27.20
C ASN A 132 -11.33 -1.97 28.59
N PRO A 133 -11.57 -3.27 28.76
CA PRO A 133 -11.55 -3.92 30.06
C PRO A 133 -10.19 -3.88 30.78
N LYS A 134 -9.09 -3.67 30.03
CA LYS A 134 -7.73 -3.48 30.59
C LYS A 134 -7.40 -2.03 30.89
N GLY A 135 -8.29 -1.08 30.57
CA GLY A 135 -8.10 0.34 30.84
C GLY A 135 -6.91 0.96 30.08
N ILE A 136 -6.59 0.44 28.90
CA ILE A 136 -5.44 0.88 28.08
C ILE A 136 -5.76 2.25 27.46
N LYS A 137 -4.92 3.26 27.75
CA LYS A 137 -5.09 4.64 27.28
C LYS A 137 -3.85 5.17 26.56
N ASP A 138 -2.68 4.65 26.93
CA ASP A 138 -1.41 5.14 26.42
C ASP A 138 -0.36 4.01 26.42
N TRP A 139 0.78 4.25 25.78
CA TRP A 139 1.88 3.29 25.63
C TRP A 139 2.29 2.62 26.93
N GLY A 140 2.41 3.39 28.02
CA GLY A 140 2.81 2.86 29.33
C GLY A 140 1.85 1.82 29.91
N ASP A 141 0.59 1.79 29.47
CA ASP A 141 -0.39 0.82 29.94
C ASP A 141 -0.18 -0.57 29.33
N LEU A 142 0.50 -0.65 28.18
CA LEU A 142 0.79 -1.90 27.48
C LEU A 142 1.68 -2.86 28.29
N VAL A 143 2.47 -2.33 29.20
CA VAL A 143 3.42 -3.11 30.02
C VAL A 143 2.96 -3.28 31.47
N LYS A 144 1.73 -2.85 31.80
CA LYS A 144 1.12 -3.04 33.13
C LYS A 144 0.35 -4.36 33.20
N GLY A 145 0.35 -4.96 34.37
CA GLY A 145 -0.40 -6.20 34.63
C GLY A 145 -0.09 -7.32 33.62
N ASP A 146 -1.13 -7.98 33.17
CA ASP A 146 -1.11 -9.14 32.28
C ASP A 146 -1.59 -8.82 30.84
N VAL A 147 -1.41 -7.59 30.35
CA VAL A 147 -1.84 -7.19 29.01
C VAL A 147 -1.15 -8.04 27.94
N SER A 148 -1.96 -8.67 27.09
CA SER A 148 -1.51 -9.44 25.91
C SER A 148 -1.63 -8.60 24.64
N ILE A 149 -0.54 -8.48 23.90
CA ILE A 149 -0.40 -7.54 22.77
C ILE A 149 -0.36 -8.32 21.46
N ILE A 150 -1.11 -7.87 20.46
CA ILE A 150 -0.99 -8.33 19.08
C ILE A 150 -0.34 -7.22 18.27
N THR A 151 0.72 -7.57 17.57
CA THR A 151 1.41 -6.71 16.59
C THR A 151 2.14 -7.61 15.58
N PRO A 152 2.22 -7.23 14.31
CA PRO A 152 2.92 -8.04 13.33
C PRO A 152 4.44 -7.99 13.51
N ASN A 153 5.13 -8.96 12.93
CA ASN A 153 6.58 -9.09 13.02
C ASN A 153 7.30 -7.91 12.35
N PRO A 154 8.13 -7.13 13.05
CA PRO A 154 8.85 -5.98 12.49
C PRO A 154 9.91 -6.36 11.46
N LYS A 155 10.33 -7.64 11.37
CA LYS A 155 11.26 -8.09 10.34
C LYS A 155 10.61 -8.19 8.96
N THR A 156 9.30 -8.40 8.89
CA THR A 156 8.57 -8.62 7.64
C THR A 156 7.54 -7.54 7.34
N SER A 157 6.90 -6.98 8.38
CA SER A 157 5.78 -6.05 8.28
C SER A 157 6.21 -4.60 8.45
N GLY A 158 5.74 -3.73 7.54
CA GLY A 158 5.86 -2.28 7.70
C GLY A 158 5.09 -1.76 8.91
N ASN A 159 3.89 -2.27 9.17
CA ASN A 159 3.13 -1.96 10.39
C ASN A 159 3.93 -2.37 11.64
N GLY A 160 4.51 -3.58 11.66
CA GLY A 160 5.35 -4.01 12.78
C GLY A 160 6.58 -3.13 13.01
N LYS A 161 7.23 -2.65 11.92
CA LYS A 161 8.33 -1.69 12.02
C LYS A 161 7.87 -0.37 12.64
N TYR A 162 6.74 0.17 12.18
CA TYR A 162 6.20 1.42 12.74
C TYR A 162 5.69 1.25 14.16
N SER A 163 5.04 0.15 14.52
CA SER A 163 4.64 -0.12 15.92
C SER A 163 5.84 -0.18 16.86
N LEU A 164 6.95 -0.80 16.42
CA LEU A 164 8.20 -0.80 17.17
C LEU A 164 8.77 0.62 17.33
N LEU A 165 8.83 1.39 16.23
CA LEU A 165 9.36 2.75 16.24
C LEU A 165 8.48 3.69 17.06
N ALA A 166 7.16 3.57 17.01
CA ALA A 166 6.25 4.36 17.81
C ALA A 166 6.38 4.04 19.31
N ALA A 167 6.51 2.76 19.66
CA ALA A 167 6.79 2.35 21.04
C ALA A 167 8.13 2.89 21.56
N TRP A 168 9.18 2.84 20.74
CA TRP A 168 10.48 3.43 21.05
C TRP A 168 10.36 4.94 21.20
N GLY A 169 9.75 5.61 20.21
CA GLY A 169 9.57 7.06 20.17
C GLY A 169 8.76 7.57 21.37
N SER A 170 7.76 6.83 21.83
CA SER A 170 6.95 7.21 22.99
C SER A 170 7.79 7.37 24.28
N VAL A 171 8.79 6.53 24.45
CA VAL A 171 9.72 6.63 25.61
C VAL A 171 10.67 7.81 25.44
N ILE A 172 11.28 7.96 24.25
CA ILE A 172 12.24 9.04 23.99
C ILE A 172 11.58 10.43 24.11
N THR A 173 10.39 10.59 23.50
CA THR A 173 9.65 11.88 23.53
C THR A 173 9.11 12.21 24.92
N SER A 174 8.98 11.20 25.79
CA SER A 174 8.63 11.38 27.21
C SER A 174 9.85 11.64 28.10
N GLY A 175 11.06 11.80 27.52
CA GLY A 175 12.28 12.10 28.27
C GLY A 175 13.06 10.88 28.75
N GLY A 176 12.68 9.66 28.33
CA GLY A 176 13.42 8.44 28.63
C GLY A 176 14.67 8.27 27.78
N SER A 177 15.58 7.42 28.23
CA SER A 177 16.82 7.08 27.52
C SER A 177 16.58 6.00 26.43
N GLU A 178 17.56 5.82 25.55
CA GLU A 178 17.56 4.70 24.58
C GLU A 178 17.52 3.33 25.27
N GLU A 179 18.15 3.21 26.44
CA GLU A 179 18.11 1.98 27.22
C GLU A 179 16.72 1.74 27.81
N ASP A 180 16.01 2.79 28.26
CA ASP A 180 14.62 2.70 28.66
C ASP A 180 13.72 2.27 27.50
N ALA A 181 13.91 2.86 26.32
CA ALA A 181 13.16 2.50 25.11
C ALA A 181 13.42 1.04 24.72
N ARG A 182 14.68 0.59 24.79
CA ARG A 182 15.04 -0.81 24.51
C ARG A 182 14.33 -1.77 25.47
N ARG A 183 14.34 -1.48 26.76
CA ARG A 183 13.64 -2.29 27.77
C ARG A 183 12.14 -2.29 27.55
N PHE A 184 11.55 -1.15 27.23
CA PHE A 184 10.13 -1.02 26.97
C PHE A 184 9.68 -1.84 25.76
N VAL A 185 10.38 -1.69 24.63
CA VAL A 185 10.10 -2.48 23.42
C VAL A 185 10.28 -3.98 23.67
N ALA A 186 11.34 -4.38 24.39
CA ALA A 186 11.53 -5.79 24.75
C ALA A 186 10.37 -6.33 25.57
N GLU A 187 9.82 -5.53 26.50
CA GLU A 187 8.68 -5.92 27.32
C GLU A 187 7.39 -6.05 26.49
N ILE A 188 7.15 -5.17 25.51
CA ILE A 188 6.04 -5.31 24.55
C ILE A 188 6.12 -6.65 23.82
N TYR A 189 7.30 -6.99 23.27
CA TYR A 189 7.45 -8.25 22.51
C TYR A 189 7.39 -9.51 23.38
N LYS A 190 7.76 -9.46 24.66
CA LYS A 190 7.53 -10.55 25.59
C LYS A 190 6.04 -10.83 25.81
N ARG A 191 5.21 -9.79 25.69
CA ARG A 191 3.74 -9.87 25.86
C ARG A 191 3.02 -10.13 24.54
N THR A 192 3.74 -10.35 23.46
CA THR A 192 3.21 -10.63 22.12
C THR A 192 3.27 -12.13 21.87
N PRO A 193 2.18 -12.87 22.05
CA PRO A 193 2.18 -14.33 21.94
C PRO A 193 2.33 -14.83 20.50
N VAL A 194 1.94 -14.00 19.53
CA VAL A 194 1.99 -14.33 18.09
C VAL A 194 2.59 -13.16 17.32
N LEU A 195 3.60 -13.45 16.50
CA LEU A 195 4.21 -12.49 15.56
C LEU A 195 3.80 -12.86 14.14
N ASP A 196 2.65 -12.37 13.73
CA ASP A 196 2.13 -12.56 12.37
C ASP A 196 3.03 -11.88 11.32
N THR A 197 3.05 -12.40 10.11
CA THR A 197 3.95 -11.90 9.05
C THR A 197 3.57 -10.52 8.53
N GLY A 198 2.29 -10.11 8.63
CA GLY A 198 1.77 -8.84 8.11
C GLY A 198 0.59 -8.31 8.91
N ALA A 199 0.16 -7.08 8.59
CA ALA A 199 -0.90 -6.38 9.30
C ALA A 199 -2.22 -7.16 9.28
N ARG A 200 -2.68 -7.62 8.09
CA ARG A 200 -3.96 -8.35 7.96
C ARG A 200 -3.99 -9.68 8.70
N ALA A 201 -2.85 -10.37 8.81
CA ALA A 201 -2.75 -11.58 9.62
C ALA A 201 -2.86 -11.26 11.12
N ALA A 202 -2.25 -10.15 11.59
CA ALA A 202 -2.38 -9.68 12.97
C ALA A 202 -3.82 -9.24 13.28
N THR A 203 -4.48 -8.50 12.37
CA THR A 203 -5.91 -8.17 12.46
C THR A 203 -6.76 -9.44 12.64
N ALA A 204 -6.56 -10.46 11.79
CA ALA A 204 -7.30 -11.71 11.89
C ALA A 204 -7.03 -12.44 13.21
N THR A 205 -5.78 -12.42 13.69
CA THR A 205 -5.42 -13.02 15.01
C THR A 205 -6.11 -12.30 16.15
N PHE A 206 -6.19 -10.97 16.12
CA PHE A 206 -6.88 -10.19 17.14
C PHE A 206 -8.40 -10.28 16.99
N SER A 207 -8.98 -9.80 15.90
CA SER A 207 -10.43 -9.63 15.77
C SER A 207 -11.20 -10.94 15.53
N GLN A 208 -10.66 -11.85 14.69
CA GLN A 208 -11.39 -13.07 14.33
C GLN A 208 -11.09 -14.25 15.26
N LYS A 209 -9.81 -14.42 15.68
CA LYS A 209 -9.44 -15.51 16.62
C LYS A 209 -9.60 -15.11 18.08
N GLY A 210 -9.87 -13.84 18.38
CA GLY A 210 -10.10 -13.37 19.74
C GLY A 210 -8.86 -13.33 20.64
N LEU A 211 -7.65 -13.40 20.06
CA LEU A 211 -6.41 -13.40 20.84
C LEU A 211 -5.96 -11.97 21.20
N GLY A 212 -5.37 -11.81 22.38
CA GLY A 212 -4.84 -10.54 22.85
C GLY A 212 -5.89 -9.57 23.42
N ASP A 213 -5.40 -8.61 24.18
CA ASP A 213 -6.19 -7.54 24.79
C ASP A 213 -6.13 -6.24 23.96
N VAL A 214 -5.04 -6.05 23.23
CA VAL A 214 -4.77 -4.87 22.40
C VAL A 214 -4.06 -5.25 21.11
N HIS A 215 -4.43 -4.60 20.00
CA HIS A 215 -3.77 -4.72 18.71
C HIS A 215 -3.14 -3.37 18.32
N LEU A 216 -1.84 -3.37 17.99
CA LEU A 216 -1.11 -2.21 17.52
C LEU A 216 -1.18 -2.19 15.99
N THR A 217 -1.87 -1.19 15.43
CA THR A 217 -2.09 -1.13 13.98
C THR A 217 -2.12 0.30 13.46
N PHE A 218 -2.15 0.47 12.14
CA PHE A 218 -2.37 1.78 11.54
C PHE A 218 -3.82 2.24 11.74
N GLU A 219 -4.01 3.55 11.87
CA GLU A 219 -5.34 4.15 12.06
C GLU A 219 -6.32 3.70 10.97
N SER A 220 -5.91 3.67 9.70
CA SER A 220 -6.74 3.22 8.58
C SER A 220 -7.21 1.78 8.74
N GLU A 221 -6.35 0.89 9.22
CA GLU A 221 -6.68 -0.50 9.50
C GLU A 221 -7.57 -0.63 10.74
N ALA A 222 -7.32 0.18 11.77
CA ALA A 222 -8.14 0.20 12.99
C ALA A 222 -9.59 0.56 12.68
N HIS A 223 -9.83 1.57 11.84
CA HIS A 223 -11.17 1.92 11.41
C HIS A 223 -11.88 0.78 10.67
N LEU A 224 -11.17 0.10 9.77
CA LEU A 224 -11.72 -1.04 9.06
C LEU A 224 -12.05 -2.19 10.02
N GLU A 225 -11.09 -2.53 10.90
CA GLU A 225 -11.23 -3.60 11.90
C GLU A 225 -12.41 -3.37 12.84
N VAL A 226 -12.56 -2.13 13.35
CA VAL A 226 -13.69 -1.76 14.22
C VAL A 226 -15.01 -1.81 13.48
N ASN A 227 -15.08 -1.31 12.24
CA ASN A 227 -16.28 -1.39 11.42
C ASN A 227 -16.72 -2.84 11.13
N GLU A 228 -15.76 -3.72 10.84
CA GLU A 228 -16.02 -5.14 10.57
C GLU A 228 -16.37 -5.93 11.84
N SER A 229 -15.99 -5.44 13.03
CA SER A 229 -16.25 -6.12 14.30
C SER A 229 -17.71 -6.09 14.79
N GLY A 230 -18.57 -5.30 14.13
CA GLY A 230 -19.96 -5.13 14.57
C GLY A 230 -20.12 -4.42 15.92
N GLY A 231 -19.09 -3.70 16.38
CA GLY A 231 -19.09 -2.93 17.63
C GLY A 231 -18.46 -3.64 18.83
N ASP A 232 -17.68 -4.70 18.60
CA ASP A 232 -16.97 -5.44 19.63
C ASP A 232 -15.57 -4.88 19.93
N LEU A 233 -15.13 -3.91 19.16
CA LEU A 233 -13.81 -3.28 19.26
C LEU A 233 -13.91 -1.76 19.32
N GLU A 234 -12.90 -1.12 19.89
CA GLU A 234 -12.77 0.33 20.04
C GLU A 234 -11.35 0.78 19.72
N ILE A 235 -11.21 2.01 19.20
CA ILE A 235 -9.89 2.62 18.92
C ILE A 235 -9.48 3.48 20.12
N VAL A 236 -8.23 3.32 20.53
CA VAL A 236 -7.57 4.18 21.51
C VAL A 236 -6.39 4.88 20.82
N TYR A 237 -6.35 6.20 20.92
CA TYR A 237 -5.28 7.05 20.38
C TYR A 237 -4.27 7.34 21.49
N PRO A 238 -3.06 6.75 21.47
CA PRO A 238 -2.01 7.11 22.41
C PRO A 238 -1.45 8.51 22.12
N LYS A 239 -0.87 9.16 23.14
CA LYS A 239 -0.48 10.57 23.03
C LYS A 239 0.66 10.83 22.05
N ASN A 240 1.61 9.92 21.93
CA ASN A 240 2.83 10.08 21.14
C ASN A 240 2.92 8.93 20.11
N SER A 241 2.10 9.05 19.04
CA SER A 241 2.02 8.01 18.02
C SER A 241 2.26 8.57 16.61
#